data_b349e749b1ae9376c91598791f605ea6
#
_entry.id   b349e749b1ae9376c91598791f605ea6
#
_cell.length_a   1.000
_cell.length_b   1.000
_cell.length_c   1.000
_cell.angle_alpha   90.00
_cell.angle_beta   90.00
_cell.angle_gamma   90.00
#
_symmetry.space_group_name_H-M   'P 1'
#
loop_
_entity.id
_entity.type
_entity.pdbx_description
1 polymer ?
#
loop_
_entity_poly.entity_id
_entity_poly.type
_entity_poly.pdbx_seq_one_letter_code
_entity_poly.pdbx_strand_id
1 'polypeptide(L)'
;MSLKFTQENSYNKEKLLLCSNGGLFGNENGKLPNNEMLMIDRITKINSREGDFENGFLVGELDINPELWFFDCHFTGDPVMPGCLGLDAMWQLLGFYLLWDGNPGIGRALGAGEVKF
;
A
#
# COMPACT_ATOMS: atom_id res chain seq x y z
N MET A 1 -11.92 -19.93 -0.64
CA MET A 1 -11.29 -20.04 0.69
C MET A 1 -11.46 -18.73 1.44
N SER A 2 -11.79 -18.80 2.71
CA SER A 2 -11.87 -17.61 3.53
C SER A 2 -10.47 -17.19 4.01
N LEU A 3 -10.23 -15.88 4.06
CA LEU A 3 -9.02 -15.34 4.65
C LEU A 3 -9.04 -15.56 6.17
N LYS A 4 -7.91 -16.00 6.70
CA LYS A 4 -7.73 -16.15 8.14
C LYS A 4 -6.61 -15.23 8.61
N PHE A 5 -6.99 -14.15 9.27
CA PHE A 5 -6.04 -13.20 9.86
C PHE A 5 -6.76 -12.39 10.95
N THR A 6 -5.99 -11.78 11.82
CA THR A 6 -6.55 -10.88 12.82
C THR A 6 -6.63 -9.48 12.22
N GLN A 7 -7.84 -8.96 12.04
CA GLN A 7 -8.06 -7.63 11.52
C GLN A 7 -7.68 -6.58 12.56
N GLU A 8 -6.82 -5.65 12.18
CA GLU A 8 -6.38 -4.56 13.04
C GLU A 8 -6.75 -3.23 12.39
N ASN A 9 -6.69 -2.15 13.17
CA ASN A 9 -7.08 -0.82 12.69
C ASN A 9 -5.88 0.06 12.34
N SER A 10 -4.67 -0.44 12.52
CA SER A 10 -3.42 0.21 12.13
C SER A 10 -2.35 -0.84 11.92
N TYR A 11 -1.35 -0.51 11.09
CA TYR A 11 -0.26 -1.43 10.75
C TYR A 11 1.05 -0.66 10.71
N ASN A 12 2.05 -1.14 11.44
CA ASN A 12 3.39 -0.57 11.41
C ASN A 12 4.20 -1.18 10.25
N LYS A 13 5.41 -0.69 10.03
CA LYS A 13 6.29 -1.17 8.95
C LYS A 13 6.53 -2.68 9.03
N GLU A 14 6.75 -3.20 10.22
CA GLU A 14 7.01 -4.62 10.44
C GLU A 14 5.85 -5.49 9.93
N LYS A 15 4.62 -5.08 10.21
CA LYS A 15 3.43 -5.80 9.74
C LYS A 15 3.23 -5.67 8.23
N LEU A 16 3.57 -4.51 7.65
CA LEU A 16 3.53 -4.36 6.20
C LEU A 16 4.56 -5.25 5.52
N LEU A 17 5.76 -5.38 6.09
CA LEU A 17 6.76 -6.31 5.57
C LEU A 17 6.32 -7.76 5.70
N LEU A 18 5.59 -8.08 6.76
CA LEU A 18 4.97 -9.40 6.89
C LEU A 18 3.98 -9.66 5.74
N CYS A 19 3.19 -8.65 5.37
CA CYS A 19 2.32 -8.73 4.20
C CYS A 19 3.12 -8.95 2.91
N SER A 20 4.25 -8.27 2.77
CA SER A 20 5.11 -8.40 1.59
C SER A 20 5.64 -9.81 1.39
N ASN A 21 5.88 -10.55 2.46
CA ASN A 21 6.40 -11.92 2.37
C ASN A 21 5.31 -13.01 2.44
N GLY A 22 4.05 -12.61 2.49
CA GLY A 22 2.92 -13.54 2.50
C GLY A 22 2.49 -14.00 3.87
N GLY A 23 3.10 -13.49 4.95
CA GLY A 23 2.82 -13.92 6.31
C GLY A 23 1.58 -13.31 6.93
N LEU A 24 1.04 -12.23 6.34
CA LEU A 24 -0.13 -11.56 6.92
C LEU A 24 -1.45 -12.16 6.42
N PHE A 25 -1.59 -12.34 5.11
CA PHE A 25 -2.84 -12.79 4.50
C PHE A 25 -2.75 -14.21 3.91
N GLY A 26 -1.58 -14.82 3.93
CA GLY A 26 -1.34 -16.14 3.36
C GLY A 26 -0.66 -16.08 1.99
N ASN A 27 0.12 -17.12 1.68
CA ASN A 27 0.92 -17.16 0.45
C ASN A 27 0.08 -17.21 -0.83
N GLU A 28 -1.15 -17.68 -0.75
CA GLU A 28 -2.07 -17.78 -1.88
C GLU A 28 -2.82 -16.48 -2.16
N ASN A 29 -2.69 -15.50 -1.29
CA ASN A 29 -3.36 -14.20 -1.43
C ASN A 29 -2.38 -13.12 -1.85
N GLY A 30 -2.90 -11.92 -2.15
CA GLY A 30 -2.11 -10.79 -2.55
C GLY A 30 -1.09 -10.36 -1.51
N LYS A 31 -0.05 -9.71 -1.97
CA LYS A 31 1.05 -9.22 -1.16
C LYS A 31 1.36 -7.78 -1.52
N LEU A 32 1.85 -7.02 -0.55
CA LEU A 32 2.49 -5.75 -0.86
C LEU A 32 3.82 -6.01 -1.57
N PRO A 33 4.29 -5.07 -2.41
CA PRO A 33 5.64 -5.14 -2.94
C PRO A 33 6.67 -5.15 -1.81
N ASN A 34 7.88 -5.52 -2.13
CA ASN A 34 8.98 -5.58 -1.17
C ASN A 34 10.08 -4.58 -1.52
N ASN A 35 10.95 -4.31 -0.58
CA ASN A 35 12.14 -3.46 -0.75
C ASN A 35 11.80 -2.10 -1.37
N GLU A 36 12.46 -1.71 -2.46
CA GLU A 36 12.34 -0.40 -3.08
C GLU A 36 10.94 -0.09 -3.60
N MET A 37 10.17 -1.10 -3.96
CA MET A 37 8.83 -0.91 -4.50
C MET A 37 7.74 -0.78 -3.42
N LEU A 38 8.06 -1.01 -2.16
CA LEU A 38 7.11 -0.79 -1.08
C LEU A 38 7.03 0.71 -0.78
N MET A 39 5.93 1.33 -1.14
CA MET A 39 5.74 2.77 -1.08
C MET A 39 4.92 3.23 0.12
N ILE A 40 4.88 2.43 1.18
CA ILE A 40 4.13 2.72 2.39
C ILE A 40 4.99 2.34 3.60
N ASP A 41 5.14 3.25 4.55
CA ASP A 41 5.83 2.96 5.81
C ASP A 41 4.86 2.47 6.88
N ARG A 42 3.62 2.94 6.86
CA ARG A 42 2.61 2.54 7.84
C ARG A 42 1.20 2.83 7.34
N ILE A 43 0.24 2.12 7.90
CA ILE A 43 -1.18 2.45 7.77
C ILE A 43 -1.62 2.90 9.16
N THR A 44 -1.94 4.18 9.29
CA THR A 44 -2.28 4.77 10.59
C THR A 44 -3.74 4.54 10.96
N LYS A 45 -4.59 4.33 9.97
CA LYS A 45 -6.01 4.13 10.19
C LYS A 45 -6.61 3.31 9.04
N ILE A 46 -7.45 2.35 9.38
CA ILE A 46 -8.18 1.56 8.41
C ILE A 46 -9.47 1.07 9.07
N ASN A 47 -10.60 1.25 8.39
CA ASN A 47 -11.90 0.76 8.86
C ASN A 47 -12.86 0.58 7.68
N SER A 48 -13.96 -0.11 7.92
CA SER A 48 -14.91 -0.52 6.88
C SER A 48 -16.18 0.33 6.80
N ARG A 49 -16.31 1.36 7.64
CA ARG A 49 -17.57 2.11 7.75
C ARG A 49 -17.44 3.62 7.58
N GLU A 50 -16.28 4.19 7.87
CA GLU A 50 -16.04 5.62 7.78
C GLU A 50 -15.63 6.02 6.36
N GLY A 51 -15.32 7.31 6.17
CA GLY A 51 -14.96 7.89 4.89
C GLY A 51 -16.11 8.66 4.26
N ASP A 52 -15.82 9.37 3.18
CA ASP A 52 -16.78 10.26 2.51
C ASP A 52 -18.03 9.52 2.01
N PHE A 53 -17.89 8.25 1.69
CA PHE A 53 -18.98 7.41 1.18
C PHE A 53 -19.50 6.41 2.23
N GLU A 54 -18.99 6.47 3.45
CA GLU A 54 -19.36 5.58 4.56
C GLU A 54 -19.16 4.08 4.23
N ASN A 55 -18.29 3.79 3.27
CA ASN A 55 -17.97 2.43 2.81
C ASN A 55 -16.57 1.99 3.22
N GLY A 56 -15.93 2.75 4.09
CA GLY A 56 -14.60 2.46 4.59
C GLY A 56 -13.54 3.38 4.02
N PHE A 57 -12.39 3.42 4.70
CA PHE A 57 -11.24 4.19 4.25
C PHE A 57 -9.99 3.73 4.98
N LEU A 58 -8.85 4.16 4.45
CA LEU A 58 -7.58 3.95 5.13
C LEU A 58 -6.65 5.14 4.87
N VAL A 59 -5.71 5.33 5.79
CA VAL A 59 -4.66 6.34 5.67
C VAL A 59 -3.32 5.64 5.75
N GLY A 60 -2.54 5.78 4.69
CA GLY A 60 -1.16 5.30 4.65
C GLY A 60 -0.20 6.47 4.64
N GLU A 61 1.02 6.24 5.10
CA GLU A 61 2.07 7.25 5.15
C GLU A 61 3.37 6.68 4.61
N LEU A 62 4.11 7.52 3.91
CA LEU A 62 5.48 7.27 3.48
C LEU A 62 6.35 8.42 4.00
N ASP A 63 7.39 8.10 4.76
CA ASP A 63 8.36 9.09 5.21
C ASP A 63 9.28 9.47 4.06
N ILE A 64 9.24 10.73 3.65
CA ILE A 64 10.07 11.22 2.58
C ILE A 64 11.39 11.72 3.19
N ASN A 65 12.49 11.07 2.83
CA ASN A 65 13.82 11.48 3.26
C ASN A 65 14.78 11.50 2.06
N PRO A 66 15.87 12.28 2.13
CA PRO A 66 16.79 12.47 0.98
C PRO A 66 17.49 11.20 0.52
N GLU A 67 17.55 10.16 1.35
CA GLU A 67 18.21 8.90 1.02
C GLU A 67 17.32 7.92 0.25
N LEU A 68 16.04 8.25 0.02
CA LEU A 68 15.17 7.39 -0.78
C LEU A 68 15.76 7.20 -2.18
N TRP A 69 15.73 5.95 -2.65
CA TRP A 69 16.46 5.50 -3.84
C TRP A 69 16.19 6.31 -5.10
N PHE A 70 14.96 6.82 -5.27
CA PHE A 70 14.57 7.52 -6.50
C PHE A 70 15.18 8.93 -6.59
N PHE A 71 15.62 9.52 -5.49
CA PHE A 71 16.18 10.87 -5.51
C PHE A 71 17.55 10.96 -6.19
N ASP A 72 18.33 9.88 -6.21
CA ASP A 72 19.62 9.85 -6.89
C ASP A 72 19.49 9.77 -8.41
N CYS A 73 18.40 9.20 -8.90
CA CYS A 73 18.22 8.93 -10.33
C CYS A 73 17.09 9.72 -10.98
N HIS A 74 16.31 10.42 -10.20
CA HIS A 74 15.18 11.18 -10.71
C HIS A 74 15.14 12.58 -10.07
N PHE A 75 15.95 13.54 -10.52
CA PHE A 75 16.92 13.43 -11.61
C PHE A 75 18.30 13.70 -11.04
N THR A 76 19.37 13.40 -11.79
CA THR A 76 20.73 13.71 -11.35
C THR A 76 20.88 15.19 -11.04
N GLY A 77 21.19 15.53 -9.77
CA GLY A 77 21.32 16.92 -9.34
C GLY A 77 20.00 17.68 -9.16
N ASP A 78 18.86 16.99 -9.35
CA ASP A 78 17.52 17.57 -9.23
C ASP A 78 16.58 16.52 -8.64
N PRO A 79 16.58 16.33 -7.31
CA PRO A 79 15.80 15.25 -6.67
C PRO A 79 14.31 15.58 -6.66
N VAL A 80 13.54 14.79 -7.39
CA VAL A 80 12.08 14.90 -7.48
C VAL A 80 11.49 13.51 -7.32
N MET A 81 10.51 13.36 -6.45
CA MET A 81 9.81 12.09 -6.33
C MET A 81 8.99 11.81 -7.59
N PRO A 82 9.18 10.66 -8.26
CA PRO A 82 8.35 10.31 -9.41
C PRO A 82 6.87 10.23 -9.02
N GLY A 83 6.01 10.95 -9.74
CA GLY A 83 4.57 10.95 -9.46
C GLY A 83 3.93 9.57 -9.59
N CYS A 84 4.44 8.74 -10.52
CA CYS A 84 3.95 7.38 -10.71
C CYS A 84 4.12 6.52 -9.44
N LEU A 85 5.11 6.81 -8.60
CA LEU A 85 5.28 6.07 -7.33
C LEU A 85 4.20 6.45 -6.32
N GLY A 86 3.73 7.69 -6.36
CA GLY A 86 2.57 8.09 -5.56
C GLY A 86 1.30 7.35 -5.97
N LEU A 87 1.08 7.22 -7.28
CA LEU A 87 -0.04 6.42 -7.79
C LEU A 87 0.10 4.95 -7.37
N ASP A 88 1.32 4.40 -7.47
CA ASP A 88 1.56 3.02 -7.05
C ASP A 88 1.28 2.83 -5.55
N ALA A 89 1.64 3.81 -4.72
CA ALA A 89 1.31 3.78 -3.30
C ALA A 89 -0.22 3.69 -3.09
N MET A 90 -1.00 4.41 -3.87
CA MET A 90 -2.46 4.35 -3.80
C MET A 90 -2.98 2.97 -4.18
N TRP A 91 -2.43 2.36 -5.23
CA TRP A 91 -2.78 0.99 -5.61
C TRP A 91 -2.38 -0.02 -4.53
N GLN A 92 -1.24 0.18 -3.87
CA GLN A 92 -0.82 -0.68 -2.77
C GLN A 92 -1.81 -0.61 -1.61
N LEU A 93 -2.25 0.60 -1.26
CA LEU A 93 -3.25 0.80 -0.21
C LEU A 93 -4.57 0.14 -0.58
N LEU A 94 -5.02 0.30 -1.81
CA LEU A 94 -6.27 -0.31 -2.28
C LEU A 94 -6.18 -1.84 -2.22
N GLY A 95 -5.09 -2.41 -2.70
CA GLY A 95 -4.88 -3.85 -2.66
C GLY A 95 -4.85 -4.40 -1.24
N PHE A 96 -4.19 -3.69 -0.34
CA PHE A 96 -4.18 -4.04 1.08
C PHE A 96 -5.59 -4.01 1.66
N TYR A 97 -6.35 -2.95 1.38
CA TYR A 97 -7.71 -2.81 1.87
C TYR A 97 -8.60 -3.97 1.44
N LEU A 98 -8.53 -4.38 0.18
CA LEU A 98 -9.34 -5.49 -0.32
C LEU A 98 -9.09 -6.79 0.45
N LEU A 99 -7.84 -7.08 0.73
CA LEU A 99 -7.48 -8.25 1.53
C LEU A 99 -7.92 -8.11 2.98
N TRP A 100 -7.69 -6.93 3.55
CA TRP A 100 -8.08 -6.60 4.92
C TRP A 100 -9.61 -6.73 5.11
N ASP A 101 -10.38 -6.36 4.09
CA ASP A 101 -11.84 -6.44 4.10
C ASP A 101 -12.37 -7.85 3.82
N GLY A 102 -11.47 -8.83 3.63
CA GLY A 102 -11.83 -10.24 3.53
C GLY A 102 -11.94 -10.79 2.12
N ASN A 103 -11.47 -10.07 1.10
CA ASN A 103 -11.52 -10.54 -0.29
C ASN A 103 -10.27 -11.37 -0.61
N PRO A 104 -10.40 -12.70 -0.75
CA PRO A 104 -9.24 -13.54 -1.02
C PRO A 104 -8.76 -13.44 -2.47
N GLY A 105 -7.55 -13.93 -2.71
CA GLY A 105 -6.99 -14.02 -4.05
C GLY A 105 -5.96 -12.94 -4.32
N ILE A 106 -5.58 -12.83 -5.58
CA ILE A 106 -4.53 -11.93 -6.05
C ILE A 106 -5.13 -10.95 -7.04
N GLY A 107 -5.04 -9.66 -6.73
CA GLY A 107 -5.51 -8.59 -7.61
C GLY A 107 -4.41 -8.01 -8.48
N ARG A 108 -4.83 -7.35 -9.54
CA ARG A 108 -3.94 -6.58 -10.42
C ARG A 108 -4.61 -5.26 -10.77
N ALA A 109 -3.86 -4.17 -10.70
CA ALA A 109 -4.36 -2.87 -11.16
C ALA A 109 -4.51 -2.90 -12.68
N LEU A 110 -5.66 -2.49 -13.17
CA LEU A 110 -5.94 -2.46 -14.61
C LEU A 110 -5.79 -1.07 -15.20
N GLY A 111 -6.00 -0.04 -14.39
CA GLY A 111 -5.90 1.32 -14.87
C GLY A 111 -6.50 2.31 -13.90
N ALA A 112 -6.39 3.58 -14.25
CA ALA A 112 -6.99 4.70 -13.55
C ALA A 112 -7.61 5.64 -14.58
N GLY A 113 -8.70 6.32 -14.22
CA GLY A 113 -9.40 7.22 -15.12
C GLY A 113 -8.64 8.52 -15.36
N GLU A 114 -8.38 9.26 -14.29
CA GLU A 114 -7.66 10.53 -14.36
C GLU A 114 -6.67 10.59 -13.19
N VAL A 115 -5.43 10.95 -13.51
CA VAL A 115 -4.37 11.10 -12.51
C VAL A 115 -3.72 12.46 -12.70
N LYS A 116 -3.60 13.21 -11.61
CA LYS A 116 -2.93 14.51 -11.58
C LYS A 116 -1.85 14.49 -10.50
N PHE A 117 -0.70 14.99 -10.88
CA PHE A 117 0.43 15.10 -9.95
C PHE A 117 0.70 16.55 -9.59
#